data_b4891e7972b40a74a8320b79141fb7c9
#
_entry.id   b4891e7972b40a74a8320b79141fb7c9
#
_cell.length_a   1.000
_cell.length_b   1.000
_cell.length_c   1.000
_cell.angle_alpha   90.00
_cell.angle_beta   90.00
_cell.angle_gamma   90.00
#
_symmetry.space_group_name_H-M   'P 1'
#
loop_
_entity.id
_entity.type
_entity.pdbx_description
1 polymer ?
#
loop_
_entity_poly.entity_id
_entity_poly.type
_entity_poly.pdbx_seq_one_letter_code
_entity_poly.pdbx_strand_id
1 'polypeptide(L)'
;MASTAVHKRSGVGHAALLVAFACALALILAYALGWSTPHALAANPAGASQGSASGGASPAAPAPAAPAPTAAAPAAKPVAKSRATASPHVLTVRITSVSCVPQTRCSGNPHQVSTHGTLLIAGKGIGAGSTIAFPRTPGGRIGRTSPTSHLRKTTAGLLLTVPKSAHSGHIMVLLSHARHSSSYGPIYIYNHALHPPVKPHPLPATVGAVSGSPFDGQGMWIWYVSKSSGGSVAAIVAQAHAAGVTTLFIKSSDGSSNYWSQFSPQLVAELHANGLKACAWQYVYGTNPAGEANLGAQAAANGADCLVIDAEAEYEGRYAAAQTYIDDLRAKVGPTYPVGLASFPYVSYHPSLPYSVFLGPNGAQYNAPQMYWKDIGTSVDTVYANTYIGNRIYGRPLFPLGQTYGGVKSSDVLRFREEAVDYGATGYSFWDWQETPASGWSQLAAPLASLSSVIPNTSYPELKKGSKGDQVLWLQEHLATAIPSQEVTGLFASQTQANLQSFQASHALPVTGVADAATWQALLALAPVPVDWTGGGPEG
;
A
#
# COMPACT_ATOMS: atom_id res chain seq x y z
N MET A 1 58.39 -20.96 24.90
CA MET A 1 57.23 -21.69 25.43
C MET A 1 55.99 -20.93 25.01
N ALA A 2 55.31 -21.40 23.95
CA ALA A 2 54.14 -20.78 23.38
C ALA A 2 52.89 -21.41 24.01
N SER A 3 51.94 -20.59 24.44
CA SER A 3 50.63 -21.04 24.89
C SER A 3 49.57 -20.52 23.89
N THR A 4 48.97 -21.46 23.18
CA THR A 4 47.87 -21.28 22.22
C THR A 4 46.56 -21.24 22.99
N ALA A 5 45.82 -20.12 22.93
CA ALA A 5 44.44 -20.02 23.39
C ALA A 5 43.46 -20.18 22.23
N VAL A 6 42.69 -21.26 22.30
CA VAL A 6 41.60 -21.57 21.36
C VAL A 6 40.34 -20.79 21.76
N HIS A 7 39.84 -19.93 20.88
CA HIS A 7 38.56 -19.25 21.07
C HIS A 7 37.41 -20.13 20.50
N LYS A 8 36.59 -20.64 21.39
CA LYS A 8 35.28 -21.25 21.06
C LYS A 8 34.28 -20.14 20.66
N ARG A 9 33.82 -20.14 19.40
CA ARG A 9 32.70 -19.34 18.97
C ARG A 9 31.38 -20.01 19.39
N SER A 10 30.58 -19.32 20.21
CA SER A 10 29.26 -19.76 20.63
C SER A 10 28.22 -19.39 19.51
N GLY A 11 27.60 -20.40 18.92
CA GLY A 11 26.54 -20.26 17.92
C GLY A 11 25.17 -20.15 18.60
N VAL A 12 24.78 -18.97 19.05
CA VAL A 12 23.44 -18.73 19.66
C VAL A 12 22.64 -17.65 18.92
N GLY A 13 23.21 -17.04 17.87
CA GLY A 13 22.60 -15.87 17.21
C GLY A 13 21.49 -16.14 16.20
N HIS A 14 21.36 -17.33 15.63
CA HIS A 14 20.47 -17.55 14.48
C HIS A 14 19.09 -18.12 14.81
N ALA A 15 18.92 -18.77 15.95
CA ALA A 15 17.63 -19.34 16.33
C ALA A 15 16.63 -18.30 16.88
N ALA A 16 17.13 -17.26 17.54
CA ALA A 16 16.27 -16.20 18.09
C ALA A 16 15.69 -15.28 17.00
N LEU A 17 16.41 -15.10 15.89
CA LEU A 17 15.96 -14.25 14.78
C LEU A 17 14.80 -14.87 14.00
N LEU A 18 14.79 -16.20 13.83
CA LEU A 18 13.72 -16.91 13.12
C LEU A 18 12.40 -16.97 13.90
N VAL A 19 12.44 -16.94 15.23
CA VAL A 19 11.22 -16.98 16.05
C VAL A 19 10.54 -15.61 16.09
N ALA A 20 11.29 -14.50 16.10
CA ALA A 20 10.73 -13.15 16.04
C ALA A 20 10.05 -12.88 14.70
N PHE A 21 10.61 -13.40 13.60
CA PHE A 21 10.05 -13.28 12.26
C PHE A 21 8.72 -14.04 12.08
N ALA A 22 8.61 -15.21 12.69
CA ALA A 22 7.39 -16.02 12.64
C ALA A 22 6.23 -15.37 13.43
N CYS A 23 6.51 -14.66 14.52
CA CYS A 23 5.48 -13.97 15.31
C CYS A 23 4.96 -12.70 14.64
N ALA A 24 5.80 -11.91 13.97
CA ALA A 24 5.37 -10.73 13.23
C ALA A 24 4.51 -11.10 12.01
N LEU A 25 4.90 -12.13 11.26
CA LEU A 25 4.13 -12.62 10.11
C LEU A 25 2.79 -13.25 10.54
N ALA A 26 2.73 -13.93 11.70
CA ALA A 26 1.49 -14.50 12.23
C ALA A 26 0.50 -13.44 12.70
N LEU A 27 0.96 -12.30 13.22
CA LEU A 27 0.11 -11.17 13.59
C LEU A 27 -0.46 -10.45 12.36
N ILE A 28 0.32 -10.28 11.31
CA ILE A 28 -0.12 -9.66 10.05
C ILE A 28 -1.15 -10.57 9.34
N LEU A 29 -0.92 -11.89 9.29
CA LEU A 29 -1.89 -12.85 8.72
C LEU A 29 -3.18 -12.96 9.54
N ALA A 30 -3.12 -12.92 10.87
CA ALA A 30 -4.30 -12.96 11.73
C ALA A 30 -5.17 -11.70 11.54
N TYR A 31 -4.55 -10.54 11.31
CA TYR A 31 -5.25 -9.30 11.04
C TYR A 31 -5.88 -9.23 9.64
N ALA A 32 -5.19 -9.76 8.63
CA ALA A 32 -5.70 -9.85 7.25
C ALA A 32 -6.91 -10.79 7.11
N LEU A 33 -7.05 -11.77 8.00
CA LEU A 33 -8.15 -12.73 8.01
C LEU A 33 -9.33 -12.33 8.92
N GLY A 34 -9.30 -11.14 9.52
CA GLY A 34 -10.41 -10.61 10.33
C GLY A 34 -10.61 -11.34 11.68
N TRP A 35 -9.59 -12.02 12.20
CA TRP A 35 -9.64 -12.64 13.49
C TRP A 35 -9.36 -11.63 14.59
N SER A 36 -10.41 -11.24 15.32
CA SER A 36 -10.29 -10.44 16.53
C SER A 36 -9.68 -11.29 17.63
N THR A 37 -8.55 -10.88 18.18
CA THR A 37 -8.02 -11.47 19.40
C THR A 37 -8.93 -11.12 20.58
N PRO A 38 -9.27 -12.07 21.45
CA PRO A 38 -10.07 -11.76 22.64
C PRO A 38 -9.24 -10.91 23.59
N HIS A 39 -9.76 -9.72 23.93
CA HIS A 39 -9.21 -8.88 24.97
C HIS A 39 -9.19 -9.61 26.30
N ALA A 40 -8.03 -9.71 26.94
CA ALA A 40 -7.92 -10.08 28.34
C ALA A 40 -8.53 -8.96 29.21
N LEU A 41 -9.70 -9.21 29.75
CA LEU A 41 -10.35 -8.36 30.77
C LEU A 41 -9.51 -8.41 32.04
N ALA A 42 -9.03 -7.28 32.48
CA ALA A 42 -8.45 -7.11 33.81
C ALA A 42 -9.57 -7.32 34.85
N ALA A 43 -9.37 -8.31 35.70
CA ALA A 43 -10.29 -8.62 36.80
C ALA A 43 -10.10 -7.61 37.95
N ASN A 44 -11.20 -7.00 38.38
CA ASN A 44 -11.33 -6.37 39.70
C ASN A 44 -11.95 -7.38 40.66
N PRO A 45 -11.46 -7.55 41.89
CA PRO A 45 -12.01 -8.50 42.82
C PRO A 45 -13.03 -7.85 43.76
N ALA A 46 -14.25 -8.34 43.79
CA ALA A 46 -15.07 -8.44 45.01
C ALA A 46 -16.43 -9.11 44.76
N GLY A 47 -16.80 -10.06 45.59
CA GLY A 47 -18.18 -10.48 45.84
C GLY A 47 -18.52 -11.92 45.53
N ALA A 48 -18.39 -12.77 46.56
CA ALA A 48 -18.86 -14.15 46.58
C ALA A 48 -20.38 -14.29 46.59
N SER A 49 -20.94 -15.27 45.86
CA SER A 49 -21.99 -16.12 46.42
C SER A 49 -22.18 -17.37 45.54
N GLN A 50 -22.48 -18.47 46.22
CA GLN A 50 -22.59 -19.86 45.79
C GLN A 50 -23.88 -20.14 44.98
N GLY A 51 -23.83 -21.17 44.12
CA GLY A 51 -25.04 -21.75 43.54
C GLY A 51 -24.72 -22.90 42.58
N SER A 52 -25.16 -24.08 42.97
CA SER A 52 -24.84 -25.43 42.50
C SER A 52 -25.40 -25.84 41.13
N ALA A 53 -24.67 -26.74 40.49
CA ALA A 53 -25.04 -28.08 40.00
C ALA A 53 -25.68 -28.31 38.63
N SER A 54 -25.14 -29.37 38.03
CA SER A 54 -25.69 -30.33 37.03
C SER A 54 -25.61 -29.92 35.57
N GLY A 55 -24.86 -30.55 34.69
CA GLY A 55 -24.88 -31.98 34.37
C GLY A 55 -25.58 -32.16 33.02
N GLY A 56 -24.82 -32.49 31.94
CA GLY A 56 -25.45 -32.85 30.68
C GLY A 56 -24.47 -32.98 29.53
N ALA A 57 -23.99 -34.18 29.31
CA ALA A 57 -23.24 -34.56 28.12
C ALA A 57 -24.15 -34.71 26.92
N SER A 58 -23.72 -34.27 25.75
CA SER A 58 -24.38 -34.56 24.47
C SER A 58 -23.39 -35.18 23.50
N PRO A 59 -23.80 -36.17 22.70
CA PRO A 59 -22.90 -37.04 21.94
C PRO A 59 -22.51 -36.51 20.58
N ALA A 60 -21.35 -36.98 20.10
CA ALA A 60 -20.74 -36.68 18.82
C ALA A 60 -21.57 -37.19 17.63
N ALA A 61 -21.57 -36.40 16.54
CA ALA A 61 -22.11 -36.76 15.25
C ALA A 61 -21.05 -37.48 14.37
N PRO A 62 -21.47 -38.44 13.52
CA PRO A 62 -20.56 -39.26 12.72
C PRO A 62 -20.12 -38.59 11.40
N ALA A 63 -18.95 -38.98 10.93
CA ALA A 63 -18.32 -38.55 9.69
C ALA A 63 -19.02 -39.10 8.43
N PRO A 64 -19.01 -38.42 7.29
CA PRO A 64 -19.59 -38.91 6.04
C PRO A 64 -18.67 -39.88 5.29
N ALA A 65 -19.29 -40.90 4.67
CA ALA A 65 -18.65 -41.97 3.93
C ALA A 65 -18.17 -41.57 2.52
N ALA A 66 -17.16 -42.27 2.02
CA ALA A 66 -16.59 -42.12 0.70
C ALA A 66 -17.48 -42.69 -0.43
N PRO A 67 -17.42 -42.16 -1.67
CA PRO A 67 -18.21 -42.67 -2.79
C PRO A 67 -17.58 -43.90 -3.48
N ALA A 68 -18.45 -44.82 -3.95
CA ALA A 68 -18.12 -46.04 -4.65
C ALA A 68 -17.88 -45.83 -6.17
N PRO A 69 -17.26 -46.80 -6.88
CA PRO A 69 -16.74 -46.62 -8.22
C PRO A 69 -17.78 -46.76 -9.34
N THR A 70 -17.52 -46.00 -10.43
CA THR A 70 -18.35 -45.92 -11.64
C THR A 70 -18.16 -47.13 -12.58
N ALA A 71 -19.26 -47.63 -13.11
CA ALA A 71 -19.33 -48.69 -14.11
C ALA A 71 -19.20 -48.17 -15.54
N ALA A 72 -18.69 -49.03 -16.43
CA ALA A 72 -18.34 -48.77 -17.82
C ALA A 72 -19.56 -48.60 -18.75
N ALA A 73 -19.37 -47.82 -19.82
CA ALA A 73 -20.33 -47.55 -20.89
C ALA A 73 -20.28 -48.61 -22.00
N PRO A 74 -21.41 -48.92 -22.66
CA PRO A 74 -21.44 -49.81 -23.86
C PRO A 74 -21.33 -49.05 -25.17
N ALA A 75 -20.88 -49.79 -26.21
CA ALA A 75 -20.47 -49.39 -27.52
C ALA A 75 -21.56 -48.82 -28.45
N ALA A 76 -21.13 -47.96 -29.36
CA ALA A 76 -21.90 -47.27 -30.38
C ALA A 76 -22.21 -48.13 -31.62
N LYS A 77 -23.39 -47.92 -32.24
CA LYS A 77 -23.81 -48.40 -33.58
C LYS A 77 -23.88 -47.25 -34.59
N PRO A 78 -23.74 -47.51 -35.90
CA PRO A 78 -23.35 -46.52 -36.88
C PRO A 78 -24.45 -45.62 -37.40
N VAL A 79 -24.04 -44.41 -37.76
CA VAL A 79 -24.84 -43.27 -38.19
C VAL A 79 -25.07 -43.26 -39.70
N ALA A 80 -26.31 -43.04 -40.12
CA ALA A 80 -26.71 -42.77 -41.48
C ALA A 80 -26.31 -41.32 -41.90
N LYS A 81 -25.86 -41.17 -43.15
CA LYS A 81 -25.55 -39.85 -43.76
C LYS A 81 -26.79 -39.01 -43.91
N SER A 82 -26.81 -37.87 -43.27
CA SER A 82 -27.81 -36.81 -43.47
C SER A 82 -27.21 -35.64 -44.21
N ARG A 83 -28.02 -35.18 -45.15
CA ARG A 83 -27.90 -34.10 -46.14
C ARG A 83 -27.50 -32.77 -45.47
N ALA A 84 -26.48 -32.08 -46.01
CA ALA A 84 -26.02 -30.77 -45.60
C ALA A 84 -27.18 -29.70 -45.79
N THR A 85 -27.72 -29.24 -44.71
CA THR A 85 -28.48 -28.01 -44.63
C THR A 85 -27.56 -26.89 -44.19
N ALA A 86 -27.57 -25.77 -44.93
CA ALA A 86 -26.79 -24.58 -44.58
C ALA A 86 -27.04 -24.15 -43.13
N SER A 87 -25.99 -24.05 -42.34
CA SER A 87 -26.06 -23.53 -40.97
C SER A 87 -26.57 -22.09 -41.00
N PRO A 88 -27.61 -21.75 -40.21
CA PRO A 88 -27.99 -20.36 -40.03
C PRO A 88 -26.81 -19.65 -39.34
N HIS A 89 -26.40 -18.51 -39.88
CA HIS A 89 -25.48 -17.58 -39.24
C HIS A 89 -26.03 -17.24 -37.84
N VAL A 90 -25.49 -17.86 -36.81
CA VAL A 90 -25.81 -17.50 -35.44
C VAL A 90 -25.22 -16.11 -35.21
N LEU A 91 -26.06 -15.10 -35.27
CA LEU A 91 -25.70 -13.74 -34.89
C LEU A 91 -25.21 -13.79 -33.41
N THR A 92 -23.92 -13.69 -33.23
CA THR A 92 -23.31 -13.72 -31.89
C THR A 92 -23.60 -12.38 -31.21
N VAL A 93 -24.64 -12.34 -30.39
CA VAL A 93 -24.98 -11.16 -29.59
C VAL A 93 -24.04 -11.09 -28.38
N ARG A 94 -23.26 -10.01 -28.25
CA ARG A 94 -22.37 -9.80 -27.12
C ARG A 94 -22.07 -8.33 -26.87
N ILE A 95 -21.86 -7.94 -25.61
CA ILE A 95 -21.29 -6.66 -25.23
C ILE A 95 -19.80 -6.71 -25.48
N THR A 96 -19.21 -5.66 -26.07
CA THR A 96 -17.77 -5.54 -26.35
C THR A 96 -17.11 -4.45 -25.53
N SER A 97 -17.86 -3.42 -25.12
CA SER A 97 -17.38 -2.40 -24.20
C SER A 97 -18.52 -1.77 -23.42
N VAL A 98 -18.17 -1.31 -22.22
CA VAL A 98 -19.03 -0.52 -21.34
C VAL A 98 -18.21 0.65 -20.83
N SER A 99 -18.80 1.84 -20.83
CA SER A 99 -18.22 3.00 -20.19
C SER A 99 -19.29 3.81 -19.48
N CYS A 100 -18.94 4.35 -18.32
CA CYS A 100 -19.82 5.25 -17.59
C CYS A 100 -19.81 6.63 -18.24
N VAL A 101 -20.99 7.21 -18.46
CA VAL A 101 -21.10 8.55 -19.07
C VAL A 101 -20.71 9.60 -18.02
N PRO A 102 -19.71 10.44 -18.27
CA PRO A 102 -19.30 11.50 -17.35
C PRO A 102 -20.49 12.35 -16.88
N GLN A 103 -20.43 12.83 -15.65
CA GLN A 103 -21.48 13.63 -14.99
C GLN A 103 -22.81 12.89 -14.69
N THR A 104 -22.91 11.60 -14.98
CA THR A 104 -24.10 10.79 -14.67
C THR A 104 -23.84 9.80 -13.54
N ARG A 105 -23.31 10.27 -12.40
CA ARG A 105 -23.00 9.42 -11.23
C ARG A 105 -21.91 8.37 -11.49
N CYS A 106 -20.87 8.76 -12.21
CA CYS A 106 -19.67 7.98 -12.48
C CYS A 106 -18.50 8.43 -11.62
N SER A 107 -17.61 7.51 -11.26
CA SER A 107 -16.37 7.81 -10.56
C SER A 107 -15.21 8.26 -11.48
N GLY A 108 -15.40 8.25 -12.79
CA GLY A 108 -14.31 8.38 -13.77
C GLY A 108 -13.79 7.03 -14.28
N ASN A 109 -13.89 5.97 -13.51
CA ASN A 109 -13.62 4.60 -13.98
C ASN A 109 -14.79 4.14 -14.86
N PRO A 110 -14.55 3.66 -16.10
CA PRO A 110 -15.60 3.24 -17.04
C PRO A 110 -16.49 2.11 -16.50
N HIS A 111 -15.98 1.30 -15.56
CA HIS A 111 -16.69 0.17 -14.99
C HIS A 111 -17.32 0.46 -13.61
N GLN A 112 -17.26 1.70 -13.12
CA GLN A 112 -17.82 2.11 -11.84
C GLN A 112 -18.95 3.13 -12.03
N VAL A 113 -20.13 2.79 -11.55
CA VAL A 113 -21.33 3.61 -11.72
C VAL A 113 -22.25 3.50 -10.50
N SER A 114 -22.97 4.56 -10.17
CA SER A 114 -24.04 4.47 -9.17
C SER A 114 -25.35 4.00 -9.81
N THR A 115 -26.25 3.49 -8.97
CA THR A 115 -27.66 3.33 -9.38
C THR A 115 -28.19 4.65 -9.92
N HIS A 116 -29.02 4.58 -10.96
CA HIS A 116 -29.49 5.73 -11.76
C HIS A 116 -28.40 6.44 -12.59
N GLY A 117 -27.15 6.01 -12.56
CA GLY A 117 -26.11 6.47 -13.48
C GLY A 117 -26.34 5.93 -14.90
N THR A 118 -25.66 6.51 -15.88
CA THR A 118 -25.81 6.14 -17.28
C THR A 118 -24.59 5.41 -17.81
N LEU A 119 -24.81 4.28 -18.47
CA LEU A 119 -23.77 3.51 -19.15
C LEU A 119 -23.92 3.64 -20.66
N LEU A 120 -22.82 3.85 -21.35
CA LEU A 120 -22.66 3.70 -22.79
C LEU A 120 -22.22 2.26 -23.08
N ILE A 121 -22.98 1.56 -23.91
CA ILE A 121 -22.78 0.15 -24.24
C ILE A 121 -22.46 0.00 -25.72
N ALA A 122 -21.38 -0.70 -26.06
CA ALA A 122 -21.12 -1.15 -27.40
C ALA A 122 -21.10 -2.68 -27.48
N GLY A 123 -21.43 -3.23 -28.65
CA GLY A 123 -21.45 -4.68 -28.84
C GLY A 123 -21.87 -5.09 -30.23
N LYS A 124 -21.80 -6.40 -30.49
CA LYS A 124 -22.27 -7.04 -31.73
C LYS A 124 -23.70 -7.54 -31.54
N GLY A 125 -24.55 -7.31 -32.52
CA GLY A 125 -25.94 -7.78 -32.52
C GLY A 125 -26.84 -7.12 -31.46
N ILE A 126 -26.45 -5.95 -30.92
CA ILE A 126 -27.24 -5.15 -29.98
C ILE A 126 -27.66 -3.83 -30.63
N GLY A 127 -28.80 -3.29 -30.24
CA GLY A 127 -29.35 -2.04 -30.77
C GLY A 127 -30.32 -1.38 -29.80
N ALA A 128 -30.99 -0.32 -30.25
CA ALA A 128 -32.07 0.31 -29.50
C ALA A 128 -33.14 -0.74 -29.15
N GLY A 129 -33.63 -0.73 -27.92
CA GLY A 129 -34.59 -1.72 -27.41
C GLY A 129 -34.00 -3.02 -26.89
N SER A 130 -32.70 -3.31 -27.13
CA SER A 130 -32.04 -4.45 -26.48
C SER A 130 -32.07 -4.28 -24.96
N THR A 131 -32.36 -5.37 -24.26
CA THR A 131 -32.48 -5.39 -22.80
C THR A 131 -31.18 -5.90 -22.16
N ILE A 132 -30.61 -5.14 -21.23
CA ILE A 132 -29.46 -5.52 -20.44
C ILE A 132 -29.95 -5.92 -19.04
N ALA A 133 -29.50 -7.08 -18.56
CA ALA A 133 -29.77 -7.57 -17.23
C ALA A 133 -28.56 -7.40 -16.30
N PHE A 134 -28.86 -7.08 -15.05
CA PHE A 134 -27.90 -6.84 -13.98
C PHE A 134 -28.07 -7.88 -12.86
N PRO A 135 -27.03 -8.18 -12.05
CA PRO A 135 -27.18 -8.98 -10.86
C PRO A 135 -28.17 -8.34 -9.87
N ARG A 136 -28.93 -9.20 -9.16
CA ARG A 136 -29.84 -8.80 -8.08
C ARG A 136 -29.14 -8.76 -6.71
N THR A 137 -28.04 -9.46 -6.57
CA THR A 137 -27.17 -9.49 -5.40
C THR A 137 -25.73 -9.32 -5.85
N PRO A 138 -24.81 -8.81 -5.02
CA PRO A 138 -23.40 -8.66 -5.38
C PRO A 138 -22.80 -9.98 -5.89
N GLY A 139 -22.22 -9.95 -7.11
CA GLY A 139 -21.67 -11.14 -7.77
C GLY A 139 -22.69 -12.21 -8.18
N GLY A 140 -23.99 -11.97 -7.99
CA GLY A 140 -25.06 -12.93 -8.24
C GLY A 140 -25.24 -13.27 -9.72
N ARG A 141 -25.85 -14.44 -10.00
CA ARG A 141 -26.18 -14.85 -11.36
C ARG A 141 -27.41 -14.10 -11.88
N ILE A 142 -27.40 -13.83 -13.19
CA ILE A 142 -28.56 -13.28 -13.90
C ILE A 142 -29.64 -14.36 -14.02
N GLY A 143 -30.86 -14.01 -13.62
CA GLY A 143 -32.04 -14.87 -13.66
C GLY A 143 -33.32 -14.11 -14.05
N ARG A 144 -34.46 -14.79 -13.97
CA ARG A 144 -35.77 -14.23 -14.39
C ARG A 144 -36.18 -12.96 -13.62
N THR A 145 -35.72 -12.79 -12.39
CA THR A 145 -36.04 -11.65 -11.52
C THR A 145 -34.90 -10.63 -11.46
N SER A 146 -33.92 -10.74 -12.33
CA SER A 146 -32.78 -9.80 -12.39
C SER A 146 -33.25 -8.42 -12.85
N PRO A 147 -32.72 -7.33 -12.26
CA PRO A 147 -32.98 -5.97 -12.73
C PRO A 147 -32.58 -5.80 -14.19
N THR A 148 -33.40 -5.11 -14.96
CA THR A 148 -33.17 -4.90 -16.39
C THR A 148 -33.28 -3.42 -16.76
N SER A 149 -32.59 -3.05 -17.84
CA SER A 149 -32.72 -1.75 -18.50
C SER A 149 -32.60 -1.90 -20.00
N HIS A 150 -33.31 -1.04 -20.73
CA HIS A 150 -33.33 -1.03 -22.20
C HIS A 150 -32.31 -0.04 -22.76
N LEU A 151 -31.60 -0.45 -23.81
CA LEU A 151 -30.70 0.42 -24.57
C LEU A 151 -31.50 1.42 -25.39
N ARG A 152 -31.12 2.68 -25.31
CA ARG A 152 -31.67 3.78 -26.15
C ARG A 152 -30.56 4.29 -27.06
N LYS A 153 -30.91 4.54 -28.34
CA LYS A 153 -29.98 5.13 -29.30
C LYS A 153 -29.95 6.65 -29.10
N THR A 154 -28.74 7.20 -29.04
CA THR A 154 -28.47 8.63 -28.94
C THR A 154 -27.36 9.01 -29.91
N THR A 155 -27.04 10.30 -30.04
CA THR A 155 -25.85 10.76 -30.78
C THR A 155 -24.54 10.23 -30.22
N ALA A 156 -24.48 9.98 -28.91
CA ALA A 156 -23.30 9.42 -28.23
C ALA A 156 -23.20 7.88 -28.35
N GLY A 157 -24.26 7.19 -28.84
CA GLY A 157 -24.30 5.74 -28.96
C GLY A 157 -25.50 5.11 -28.26
N LEU A 158 -25.35 3.84 -27.82
CA LEU A 158 -26.40 3.11 -27.10
C LEU A 158 -26.24 3.33 -25.59
N LEU A 159 -27.18 4.02 -24.98
CA LEU A 159 -27.18 4.36 -23.56
C LEU A 159 -28.25 3.57 -22.79
N LEU A 160 -27.96 3.29 -21.52
CA LEU A 160 -28.95 2.81 -20.56
C LEU A 160 -28.77 3.47 -19.19
N THR A 161 -29.81 3.50 -18.40
CA THR A 161 -29.77 3.91 -16.99
C THR A 161 -29.69 2.66 -16.09
N VAL A 162 -28.78 2.67 -15.13
CA VAL A 162 -28.60 1.55 -14.18
C VAL A 162 -29.82 1.48 -13.24
N PRO A 163 -30.51 0.33 -13.14
CA PRO A 163 -31.66 0.19 -12.25
C PRO A 163 -31.30 0.38 -10.76
N LYS A 164 -32.25 0.89 -9.97
CA LYS A 164 -32.08 1.07 -8.52
C LYS A 164 -31.72 -0.22 -7.77
N SER A 165 -32.27 -1.34 -8.21
CA SER A 165 -32.05 -2.66 -7.61
C SER A 165 -30.92 -3.48 -8.24
N ALA A 166 -30.09 -2.86 -9.10
CA ALA A 166 -28.93 -3.51 -9.67
C ALA A 166 -27.76 -3.54 -8.66
N HIS A 167 -27.00 -4.62 -8.69
CA HIS A 167 -25.81 -4.82 -7.88
C HIS A 167 -24.59 -5.12 -8.74
N SER A 168 -23.41 -4.95 -8.16
CA SER A 168 -22.12 -5.22 -8.81
C SER A 168 -22.00 -6.64 -9.33
N GLY A 169 -21.39 -6.82 -10.49
CA GLY A 169 -21.13 -8.12 -11.10
C GLY A 169 -21.19 -8.07 -12.62
N HIS A 170 -21.34 -9.23 -13.26
CA HIS A 170 -21.38 -9.35 -14.71
C HIS A 170 -22.77 -9.03 -15.26
N ILE A 171 -22.84 -8.25 -16.34
CA ILE A 171 -24.07 -7.94 -17.07
C ILE A 171 -24.20 -8.75 -18.35
N MET A 172 -25.42 -8.94 -18.83
CA MET A 172 -25.74 -9.73 -20.04
C MET A 172 -26.83 -9.07 -20.87
N VAL A 173 -26.84 -9.33 -22.18
CA VAL A 173 -28.00 -9.03 -23.04
C VAL A 173 -29.02 -10.13 -22.88
N LEU A 174 -30.26 -9.80 -22.55
CA LEU A 174 -31.39 -10.73 -22.59
C LEU A 174 -31.86 -10.93 -24.03
N LEU A 175 -31.94 -12.18 -24.45
CA LEU A 175 -32.43 -12.60 -25.73
C LEU A 175 -33.85 -13.20 -25.58
N SER A 176 -34.61 -13.31 -26.66
CA SER A 176 -35.91 -13.97 -26.64
C SER A 176 -35.80 -15.43 -26.13
N HIS A 177 -36.86 -15.93 -25.51
CA HIS A 177 -36.92 -17.29 -24.95
C HIS A 177 -35.96 -17.59 -23.79
N ALA A 178 -35.72 -16.62 -22.88
CA ALA A 178 -34.90 -16.74 -21.68
C ALA A 178 -33.44 -17.12 -21.96
N ARG A 179 -32.94 -16.92 -23.17
CA ARG A 179 -31.51 -17.04 -23.51
C ARG A 179 -30.78 -15.75 -23.19
N HIS A 180 -29.47 -15.86 -22.91
CA HIS A 180 -28.61 -14.74 -22.61
C HIS A 180 -27.40 -14.71 -23.53
N SER A 181 -26.83 -13.53 -23.76
CA SER A 181 -25.49 -13.39 -24.35
C SER A 181 -24.41 -13.94 -23.42
N SER A 182 -23.17 -13.94 -23.89
CA SER A 182 -22.01 -14.06 -22.99
C SER A 182 -22.01 -12.90 -21.97
N SER A 183 -21.49 -13.16 -20.77
CA SER A 183 -21.34 -12.14 -19.73
C SER A 183 -20.27 -11.10 -20.08
N TYR A 184 -20.44 -9.88 -19.59
CA TYR A 184 -19.47 -8.80 -19.66
C TYR A 184 -19.29 -8.17 -18.28
N GLY A 185 -18.10 -7.82 -17.92
CA GLY A 185 -17.79 -7.18 -16.64
C GLY A 185 -16.63 -7.84 -15.91
N PRO A 186 -16.47 -7.58 -14.61
CA PRO A 186 -17.49 -7.02 -13.70
C PRO A 186 -17.74 -5.53 -13.89
N ILE A 187 -18.99 -5.09 -13.64
CA ILE A 187 -19.38 -3.70 -13.47
C ILE A 187 -19.66 -3.47 -11.98
N TYR A 188 -19.04 -2.45 -11.41
CA TYR A 188 -19.19 -2.10 -9.99
C TYR A 188 -20.31 -1.06 -9.85
N ILE A 189 -21.36 -1.40 -9.11
CA ILE A 189 -22.56 -0.59 -8.94
C ILE A 189 -22.70 -0.19 -7.48
N TYR A 190 -22.80 1.11 -7.23
CA TYR A 190 -22.89 1.70 -5.91
C TYR A 190 -24.30 2.27 -5.68
N ASN A 191 -24.81 2.14 -4.46
CA ASN A 191 -26.12 2.69 -4.06
C ASN A 191 -26.08 4.16 -3.63
N HIS A 192 -24.89 4.76 -3.51
CA HIS A 192 -24.68 6.18 -3.27
C HIS A 192 -24.22 6.90 -4.55
N ALA A 193 -24.32 8.22 -4.57
CA ALA A 193 -23.85 9.00 -5.71
C ALA A 193 -22.32 8.91 -5.82
N LEU A 194 -21.83 8.40 -6.96
CA LEU A 194 -20.46 8.60 -7.37
C LEU A 194 -20.36 9.94 -8.08
N HIS A 195 -19.31 10.67 -7.79
CA HIS A 195 -18.95 11.87 -8.52
C HIS A 195 -17.68 11.59 -9.31
N PRO A 196 -17.52 12.10 -10.55
CA PRO A 196 -16.23 12.10 -11.20
C PRO A 196 -15.24 12.83 -10.28
N PRO A 197 -13.95 12.48 -10.29
CA PRO A 197 -12.95 13.26 -9.56
C PRO A 197 -13.16 14.72 -9.99
N VAL A 198 -13.49 15.55 -9.01
CA VAL A 198 -13.59 16.99 -9.21
C VAL A 198 -12.20 17.41 -9.67
N LYS A 199 -12.09 18.03 -10.86
CA LYS A 199 -10.88 18.77 -11.18
C LYS A 199 -10.63 19.66 -9.97
N PRO A 200 -9.42 19.66 -9.37
CA PRO A 200 -9.16 20.52 -8.25
C PRO A 200 -9.58 21.94 -8.64
N HIS A 201 -10.70 22.42 -8.12
CA HIS A 201 -10.88 23.87 -8.03
C HIS A 201 -9.73 24.33 -7.15
N PRO A 202 -8.99 25.38 -7.53
CA PRO A 202 -8.12 26.03 -6.58
C PRO A 202 -9.02 26.30 -5.37
N LEU A 203 -8.70 25.70 -4.24
CA LEU A 203 -9.34 26.00 -2.96
C LEU A 203 -9.29 27.52 -2.82
N PRO A 204 -10.39 28.18 -2.40
CA PRO A 204 -10.33 29.59 -2.13
C PRO A 204 -9.16 29.79 -1.17
N ALA A 205 -8.19 30.59 -1.61
CA ALA A 205 -7.06 31.00 -0.81
C ALA A 205 -7.63 31.84 0.33
N THR A 206 -7.99 31.20 1.42
CA THR A 206 -8.15 31.85 2.72
C THR A 206 -8.98 31.00 3.68
N VAL A 207 -8.37 30.04 4.32
CA VAL A 207 -8.50 29.80 5.76
C VAL A 207 -7.18 29.16 6.16
N GLY A 208 -6.36 29.87 6.92
CA GLY A 208 -5.16 29.46 7.58
C GLY A 208 -4.32 28.38 6.90
N ALA A 209 -3.62 28.70 5.80
CA ALA A 209 -2.61 27.79 5.25
C ALA A 209 -1.60 27.48 6.36
N VAL A 210 -1.55 26.23 6.79
CA VAL A 210 -0.54 25.76 7.74
C VAL A 210 0.80 25.87 7.03
N SER A 211 1.70 26.73 7.54
CA SER A 211 3.01 26.97 6.90
C SER A 211 3.94 25.76 7.07
N GLY A 212 4.86 25.58 6.15
CA GLY A 212 5.87 24.53 6.15
C GLY A 212 5.44 23.21 5.46
N SER A 213 6.38 22.27 5.34
CA SER A 213 6.13 20.94 4.77
C SER A 213 5.18 20.14 5.68
N PRO A 214 4.32 19.26 5.12
CA PRO A 214 3.55 18.31 5.93
C PRO A 214 4.44 17.26 6.65
N PHE A 215 5.71 17.18 6.29
CA PHE A 215 6.71 16.34 6.94
C PHE A 215 7.60 17.12 7.92
N ASP A 216 7.24 18.36 8.28
CA ASP A 216 7.94 19.12 9.32
C ASP A 216 7.20 18.99 10.66
N GLY A 217 7.96 18.93 11.76
CA GLY A 217 7.41 18.84 13.11
C GLY A 217 7.00 17.43 13.53
N GLN A 218 6.09 17.33 14.48
CA GLN A 218 5.65 16.05 15.03
C GLN A 218 4.37 15.56 14.37
N GLY A 219 4.39 14.35 13.85
CA GLY A 219 3.26 13.68 13.24
C GLY A 219 2.69 12.55 14.11
N MET A 220 1.42 12.22 13.88
CA MET A 220 0.78 11.08 14.52
C MET A 220 -0.11 10.34 13.54
N TRP A 221 -0.01 9.00 13.55
CA TRP A 221 -0.75 8.15 12.63
C TRP A 221 -2.07 7.71 13.22
N ILE A 222 -3.12 7.72 12.40
CA ILE A 222 -4.47 7.29 12.74
C ILE A 222 -4.89 6.19 11.77
N TRP A 223 -5.17 5.01 12.29
CA TRP A 223 -5.79 3.94 11.51
C TRP A 223 -7.31 4.14 11.42
N TYR A 224 -7.97 4.28 12.59
CA TYR A 224 -9.42 4.50 12.68
C TYR A 224 -9.74 5.80 13.40
N VAL A 225 -10.30 6.77 12.70
CA VAL A 225 -10.77 8.02 13.30
C VAL A 225 -11.83 7.73 14.38
N SER A 226 -12.73 6.79 14.12
CA SER A 226 -13.80 6.39 15.06
C SER A 226 -13.28 5.78 16.37
N LYS A 227 -12.04 5.29 16.39
CA LYS A 227 -11.39 4.73 17.60
C LYS A 227 -10.37 5.69 18.22
N SER A 228 -10.16 6.86 17.62
CA SER A 228 -9.23 7.88 18.13
C SER A 228 -10.01 8.89 18.95
N SER A 229 -9.63 9.08 20.23
CA SER A 229 -10.29 10.02 21.18
C SER A 229 -11.83 9.93 21.15
N GLY A 230 -12.35 8.70 21.15
CA GLY A 230 -13.81 8.43 21.12
C GLY A 230 -14.50 8.79 19.80
N GLY A 231 -13.75 8.99 18.71
CA GLY A 231 -14.27 9.34 17.39
C GLY A 231 -14.64 10.83 17.25
N SER A 232 -14.33 11.66 18.22
CA SER A 232 -14.60 13.11 18.19
C SER A 232 -13.42 13.85 17.56
N VAL A 233 -13.63 14.50 16.41
CA VAL A 233 -12.61 15.31 15.75
C VAL A 233 -12.12 16.43 16.67
N ALA A 234 -13.02 17.10 17.40
CA ALA A 234 -12.64 18.11 18.38
C ALA A 234 -11.74 17.57 19.49
N ALA A 235 -11.98 16.34 19.96
CA ALA A 235 -11.12 15.71 20.96
C ALA A 235 -9.77 15.27 20.36
N ILE A 236 -9.74 14.83 19.11
CA ILE A 236 -8.50 14.55 18.36
C ILE A 236 -7.68 15.85 18.24
N VAL A 237 -8.28 16.94 17.82
CA VAL A 237 -7.64 18.26 17.71
C VAL A 237 -7.04 18.70 19.05
N ALA A 238 -7.84 18.63 20.13
CA ALA A 238 -7.38 19.01 21.46
C ALA A 238 -6.18 18.16 21.92
N GLN A 239 -6.23 16.86 21.71
CA GLN A 239 -5.13 15.94 22.06
C GLN A 239 -3.89 16.18 21.19
N ALA A 240 -4.06 16.45 19.90
CA ALA A 240 -2.97 16.77 18.98
C ALA A 240 -2.23 18.02 19.45
N HIS A 241 -2.95 19.09 19.72
CA HIS A 241 -2.35 20.34 20.24
C HIS A 241 -1.67 20.15 21.59
N ALA A 242 -2.30 19.42 22.52
CA ALA A 242 -1.71 19.13 23.82
C ALA A 242 -0.39 18.36 23.72
N ALA A 243 -0.23 17.53 22.67
CA ALA A 243 0.98 16.78 22.41
C ALA A 243 1.96 17.47 21.45
N GLY A 244 1.66 18.65 20.93
CA GLY A 244 2.49 19.33 19.95
C GLY A 244 2.52 18.66 18.57
N VAL A 245 1.50 17.87 18.25
CA VAL A 245 1.32 17.25 16.93
C VAL A 245 0.87 18.31 15.93
N THR A 246 1.54 18.35 14.78
CA THR A 246 1.27 19.31 13.71
C THR A 246 0.63 18.68 12.49
N THR A 247 0.83 17.36 12.30
CA THR A 247 0.34 16.62 11.14
C THR A 247 -0.30 15.30 11.57
N LEU A 248 -1.49 15.01 11.07
CA LEU A 248 -2.16 13.74 11.25
C LEU A 248 -2.07 12.92 9.96
N PHE A 249 -1.52 11.72 10.06
CA PHE A 249 -1.44 10.75 8.96
C PHE A 249 -2.61 9.77 9.13
N ILE A 250 -3.64 9.90 8.28
CA ILE A 250 -4.91 9.20 8.45
C ILE A 250 -5.11 8.19 7.33
N LYS A 251 -5.49 6.94 7.66
CA LYS A 251 -5.74 5.90 6.65
C LYS A 251 -6.83 6.33 5.68
N SER A 252 -6.48 6.35 4.40
CA SER A 252 -7.36 6.74 3.30
C SER A 252 -7.79 5.58 2.42
N SER A 253 -6.96 4.54 2.30
CA SER A 253 -7.29 3.39 1.48
C SER A 253 -6.46 2.16 1.82
N ASP A 254 -6.91 1.00 1.30
CA ASP A 254 -6.27 -0.29 1.45
C ASP A 254 -6.37 -1.03 0.11
N GLY A 255 -5.26 -1.24 -0.56
CA GLY A 255 -5.19 -1.76 -1.93
C GLY A 255 -5.89 -0.87 -2.94
N SER A 256 -6.41 -1.47 -4.01
CA SER A 256 -6.91 -0.77 -5.20
C SER A 256 -8.42 -0.51 -5.23
N SER A 257 -9.17 -1.01 -4.26
CA SER A 257 -10.65 -1.01 -4.33
C SER A 257 -11.34 -0.56 -3.05
N ASN A 258 -10.59 -0.32 -1.99
CA ASN A 258 -11.13 -0.03 -0.66
C ASN A 258 -10.70 1.36 -0.20
N TYR A 259 -11.46 2.39 -0.62
CA TYR A 259 -11.29 3.74 -0.09
C TYR A 259 -12.04 3.87 1.24
N TRP A 260 -11.35 4.36 2.26
CA TRP A 260 -11.90 4.54 3.59
C TRP A 260 -12.59 5.91 3.71
N SER A 261 -13.90 5.90 3.83
CA SER A 261 -14.74 7.11 3.86
C SER A 261 -14.44 8.04 5.04
N GLN A 262 -13.70 7.58 6.04
CA GLN A 262 -13.21 8.44 7.13
C GLN A 262 -12.33 9.57 6.61
N PHE A 263 -11.51 9.34 5.57
CA PHE A 263 -10.71 10.38 4.94
C PHE A 263 -11.57 11.16 3.95
N SER A 264 -12.25 12.16 4.45
CA SER A 264 -13.23 12.96 3.69
C SER A 264 -12.81 14.43 3.61
N PRO A 265 -13.28 15.18 2.60
CA PRO A 265 -13.05 16.62 2.51
C PRO A 265 -13.48 17.38 3.77
N GLN A 266 -14.55 16.92 4.45
CA GLN A 266 -15.03 17.53 5.69
C GLN A 266 -14.03 17.36 6.81
N LEU A 267 -13.50 16.15 7.01
CA LEU A 267 -12.46 15.90 8.02
C LEU A 267 -11.23 16.76 7.77
N VAL A 268 -10.75 16.79 6.52
CA VAL A 268 -9.58 17.60 6.13
C VAL A 268 -9.83 19.07 6.42
N ALA A 269 -10.98 19.62 6.01
CA ALA A 269 -11.33 21.02 6.26
C ALA A 269 -11.41 21.35 7.77
N GLU A 270 -11.94 20.42 8.57
CA GLU A 270 -12.03 20.61 10.03
C GLU A 270 -10.64 20.61 10.69
N LEU A 271 -9.74 19.75 10.26
CA LEU A 271 -8.36 19.72 10.74
C LEU A 271 -7.60 20.99 10.34
N HIS A 272 -7.73 21.43 9.10
CA HIS A 272 -7.13 22.68 8.61
C HIS A 272 -7.66 23.91 9.37
N ALA A 273 -8.96 23.98 9.63
CA ALA A 273 -9.57 25.06 10.40
C ALA A 273 -9.00 25.15 11.84
N ASN A 274 -8.46 24.06 12.35
CA ASN A 274 -7.80 23.98 13.65
C ASN A 274 -6.26 23.99 13.56
N GLY A 275 -5.67 24.35 12.42
CA GLY A 275 -4.23 24.51 12.27
C GLY A 275 -3.44 23.19 12.20
N LEU A 276 -4.09 22.05 11.95
CA LEU A 276 -3.46 20.76 11.75
C LEU A 276 -3.38 20.42 10.26
N LYS A 277 -2.27 19.84 9.83
CA LYS A 277 -2.16 19.24 8.49
C LYS A 277 -2.79 17.84 8.49
N ALA A 278 -3.43 17.49 7.37
CA ALA A 278 -4.10 16.22 7.17
C ALA A 278 -3.45 15.47 6.00
N CYS A 279 -2.58 14.51 6.29
CA CYS A 279 -1.97 13.62 5.32
C CYS A 279 -2.76 12.31 5.21
N ALA A 280 -2.90 11.82 3.99
CA ALA A 280 -3.43 10.50 3.75
C ALA A 280 -2.31 9.46 3.82
N TRP A 281 -2.61 8.25 4.33
CA TRP A 281 -1.75 7.10 4.11
C TRP A 281 -2.55 5.93 3.53
N GLN A 282 -1.89 5.14 2.71
CA GLN A 282 -2.50 4.10 1.91
C GLN A 282 -1.60 2.86 1.95
N TYR A 283 -2.16 1.70 2.38
CA TYR A 283 -1.48 0.42 2.25
C TYR A 283 -1.62 -0.09 0.82
N VAL A 284 -0.52 -0.55 0.23
CA VAL A 284 -0.46 -0.96 -1.18
C VAL A 284 0.11 -2.36 -1.34
N TYR A 285 -0.38 -3.12 -2.33
CA TYR A 285 -0.04 -4.53 -2.57
C TYR A 285 0.69 -4.78 -3.88
N GLY A 286 0.66 -3.83 -4.81
CA GLY A 286 1.24 -3.99 -6.14
C GLY A 286 0.53 -5.00 -7.05
N THR A 287 -0.68 -5.45 -6.68
CA THR A 287 -1.48 -6.36 -7.51
C THR A 287 -2.34 -5.62 -8.53
N ASN A 288 -2.65 -4.37 -8.27
CA ASN A 288 -3.31 -3.44 -9.19
C ASN A 288 -2.79 -2.02 -8.94
N PRO A 289 -1.54 -1.73 -9.33
CA PRO A 289 -0.87 -0.47 -8.99
C PRO A 289 -1.60 0.76 -9.55
N ALA A 290 -2.19 0.68 -10.75
CA ALA A 290 -2.99 1.76 -11.32
C ALA A 290 -4.25 2.06 -10.47
N GLY A 291 -4.91 1.03 -9.96
CA GLY A 291 -6.05 1.17 -9.04
C GLY A 291 -5.64 1.77 -7.70
N GLU A 292 -4.50 1.37 -7.17
CA GLU A 292 -3.93 1.91 -5.93
C GLU A 292 -3.56 3.40 -6.11
N ALA A 293 -2.90 3.76 -7.21
CA ALA A 293 -2.59 5.15 -7.57
C ALA A 293 -3.85 6.03 -7.72
N ASN A 294 -4.96 5.46 -8.23
CA ASN A 294 -6.23 6.18 -8.31
C ASN A 294 -6.79 6.55 -6.93
N LEU A 295 -6.69 5.62 -5.95
CA LEU A 295 -7.16 5.90 -4.58
C LEU A 295 -6.24 6.90 -3.85
N GLY A 296 -4.93 6.84 -4.08
CA GLY A 296 -3.99 7.85 -3.59
C GLY A 296 -4.31 9.25 -4.14
N ALA A 297 -4.56 9.34 -5.45
CA ALA A 297 -4.96 10.59 -6.08
C ALA A 297 -6.34 11.09 -5.61
N GLN A 298 -7.27 10.19 -5.26
CA GLN A 298 -8.54 10.56 -4.66
C GLN A 298 -8.35 11.22 -3.28
N ALA A 299 -7.42 10.73 -2.48
CA ALA A 299 -7.11 11.35 -1.19
C ALA A 299 -6.53 12.76 -1.37
N ALA A 300 -5.64 12.96 -2.35
CA ALA A 300 -5.13 14.28 -2.71
C ALA A 300 -6.26 15.22 -3.17
N ALA A 301 -7.20 14.72 -4.00
CA ALA A 301 -8.36 15.48 -4.45
C ALA A 301 -9.34 15.82 -3.31
N ASN A 302 -9.35 15.05 -2.22
CA ASN A 302 -10.11 15.34 -1.01
C ASN A 302 -9.44 16.40 -0.11
N GLY A 303 -8.29 16.94 -0.53
CA GLY A 303 -7.57 18.03 0.14
C GLY A 303 -6.43 17.58 1.05
N ALA A 304 -5.97 16.33 0.96
CA ALA A 304 -4.79 15.88 1.72
C ALA A 304 -3.57 16.75 1.43
N ASP A 305 -2.85 17.17 2.47
CA ASP A 305 -1.60 17.91 2.35
C ASP A 305 -0.46 17.06 1.81
N CYS A 306 -0.51 15.76 2.04
CA CYS A 306 0.42 14.78 1.49
C CYS A 306 -0.22 13.39 1.36
N LEU A 307 0.44 12.50 0.61
CA LEU A 307 0.15 11.08 0.60
C LEU A 307 1.38 10.31 1.07
N VAL A 308 1.19 9.34 1.97
CA VAL A 308 2.22 8.35 2.31
C VAL A 308 1.84 7.01 1.73
N ILE A 309 2.74 6.46 0.93
CA ILE A 309 2.67 5.12 0.34
C ILE A 309 3.20 4.15 1.41
N ASP A 310 2.36 3.27 1.91
CA ASP A 310 2.74 2.23 2.85
C ASP A 310 2.96 0.93 2.05
N ALA A 311 4.21 0.73 1.60
CA ALA A 311 4.63 -0.39 0.77
C ALA A 311 5.55 -1.32 1.56
N GLU A 312 5.13 -2.55 1.74
CA GLU A 312 5.82 -3.55 2.55
C GLU A 312 6.16 -4.83 1.75
N ALA A 313 6.20 -5.97 2.40
CA ALA A 313 6.64 -7.25 1.83
C ALA A 313 5.92 -7.65 0.53
N GLU A 314 4.68 -7.22 0.35
CA GLU A 314 3.92 -7.50 -0.88
C GLU A 314 4.52 -6.84 -2.12
N TYR A 315 5.30 -5.78 -1.94
CA TYR A 315 6.00 -5.13 -3.05
C TYR A 315 7.40 -5.71 -3.34
N GLU A 316 7.90 -6.65 -2.54
CA GLU A 316 9.19 -7.28 -2.81
C GLU A 316 9.23 -7.94 -4.19
N GLY A 317 10.25 -7.59 -4.99
CA GLY A 317 10.41 -8.02 -6.38
C GLY A 317 9.46 -7.37 -7.40
N ARG A 318 8.59 -6.45 -7.00
CA ARG A 318 7.56 -5.85 -7.88
C ARG A 318 7.96 -4.49 -8.43
N TYR A 319 9.12 -4.39 -9.05
CA TYR A 319 9.65 -3.14 -9.62
C TYR A 319 8.73 -2.52 -10.69
N ALA A 320 8.23 -3.34 -11.62
CA ALA A 320 7.28 -2.89 -12.64
C ALA A 320 5.97 -2.35 -12.04
N ALA A 321 5.46 -2.99 -10.99
CA ALA A 321 4.28 -2.51 -10.29
C ALA A 321 4.55 -1.19 -9.55
N ALA A 322 5.72 -1.06 -8.92
CA ALA A 322 6.13 0.18 -8.26
C ALA A 322 6.26 1.34 -9.25
N GLN A 323 6.87 1.11 -10.43
CA GLN A 323 6.96 2.11 -11.49
C GLN A 323 5.56 2.51 -11.99
N THR A 324 4.70 1.54 -12.31
CA THR A 324 3.32 1.82 -12.72
C THR A 324 2.56 2.64 -11.69
N TYR A 325 2.70 2.30 -10.40
CA TYR A 325 2.07 3.05 -9.32
C TYR A 325 2.57 4.51 -9.27
N ILE A 326 3.88 4.72 -9.29
CA ILE A 326 4.48 6.06 -9.21
C ILE A 326 4.10 6.90 -10.43
N ASP A 327 4.22 6.35 -11.64
CA ASP A 327 3.91 7.08 -12.88
C ASP A 327 2.44 7.49 -12.93
N ASP A 328 1.52 6.56 -12.60
CA ASP A 328 0.08 6.82 -12.56
C ASP A 328 -0.30 7.82 -11.46
N LEU A 329 0.32 7.73 -10.28
CA LEU A 329 0.10 8.69 -9.20
C LEU A 329 0.58 10.09 -9.61
N ARG A 330 1.81 10.21 -10.11
CA ARG A 330 2.40 11.49 -10.51
C ARG A 330 1.68 12.16 -11.67
N ALA A 331 1.18 11.38 -12.61
CA ALA A 331 0.34 11.89 -13.70
C ALA A 331 -0.96 12.57 -13.18
N LYS A 332 -1.44 12.17 -12.00
CA LYS A 332 -2.67 12.68 -11.41
C LYS A 332 -2.47 13.82 -10.41
N VAL A 333 -1.44 13.69 -9.55
CA VAL A 333 -1.20 14.67 -8.47
C VAL A 333 -0.13 15.70 -8.84
N GLY A 334 0.65 15.44 -9.88
CA GLY A 334 1.76 16.29 -10.31
C GLY A 334 3.08 15.99 -9.60
N PRO A 335 4.20 16.53 -10.12
CA PRO A 335 5.54 16.21 -9.63
C PRO A 335 5.87 16.83 -8.26
N THR A 336 5.20 17.92 -7.89
CA THR A 336 5.50 18.69 -6.68
C THR A 336 4.59 18.32 -5.49
N TYR A 337 3.52 17.55 -5.71
CA TYR A 337 2.65 17.12 -4.62
C TYR A 337 3.44 16.28 -3.61
N PRO A 338 3.38 16.58 -2.29
CA PRO A 338 4.20 15.90 -1.30
C PRO A 338 3.82 14.43 -1.18
N VAL A 339 4.76 13.54 -1.42
CA VAL A 339 4.59 12.09 -1.27
C VAL A 339 5.72 11.54 -0.41
N GLY A 340 5.38 10.70 0.55
CA GLY A 340 6.30 9.93 1.38
C GLY A 340 6.19 8.44 1.09
N LEU A 341 7.26 7.70 1.34
CA LEU A 341 7.28 6.23 1.40
C LEU A 341 7.39 5.80 2.86
N ALA A 342 6.41 5.06 3.39
CA ALA A 342 6.56 4.29 4.61
C ALA A 342 6.91 2.85 4.22
N SER A 343 7.99 2.33 4.80
CA SER A 343 8.47 0.97 4.55
C SER A 343 9.47 0.55 5.62
N PHE A 344 10.06 -0.63 5.44
CA PHE A 344 11.03 -1.18 6.37
C PHE A 344 12.25 -0.27 6.56
N PRO A 345 12.76 -0.14 7.80
CA PRO A 345 13.88 0.76 8.08
C PRO A 345 15.22 0.19 7.59
N TYR A 346 15.37 -1.14 7.56
CA TYR A 346 16.61 -1.81 7.20
C TYR A 346 16.53 -2.40 5.79
N VAL A 347 16.94 -1.62 4.80
CA VAL A 347 16.93 -2.02 3.38
C VAL A 347 17.61 -3.37 3.14
N SER A 348 18.70 -3.65 3.86
CA SER A 348 19.44 -4.90 3.74
C SER A 348 18.65 -6.15 4.19
N TYR A 349 17.58 -6.00 4.96
CA TYR A 349 16.70 -7.11 5.36
C TYR A 349 15.59 -7.35 4.33
N HIS A 350 15.29 -6.35 3.51
CA HIS A 350 14.28 -6.37 2.46
C HIS A 350 14.91 -5.96 1.11
N PRO A 351 15.93 -6.70 0.64
CA PRO A 351 16.75 -6.25 -0.49
C PRO A 351 16.05 -6.26 -1.84
N SER A 352 14.88 -6.88 -1.93
CA SER A 352 14.06 -6.92 -3.16
C SER A 352 12.90 -5.92 -3.17
N LEU A 353 12.73 -5.12 -2.10
CA LEU A 353 11.75 -4.05 -2.12
C LEU A 353 12.26 -2.92 -3.03
N PRO A 354 11.43 -2.38 -3.96
CA PRO A 354 11.86 -1.43 -4.99
C PRO A 354 12.04 0.00 -4.44
N TYR A 355 12.96 0.19 -3.49
CA TYR A 355 13.27 1.52 -2.92
C TYR A 355 13.78 2.47 -4.00
N SER A 356 14.62 2.01 -4.94
CA SER A 356 15.14 2.82 -6.05
C SER A 356 14.04 3.39 -6.94
N VAL A 357 12.92 2.69 -7.08
CA VAL A 357 11.74 3.16 -7.81
C VAL A 357 10.90 4.11 -6.95
N PHE A 358 10.53 3.69 -5.74
CA PHE A 358 9.69 4.52 -4.87
C PHE A 358 10.35 5.82 -4.42
N LEU A 359 11.68 5.81 -4.23
CA LEU A 359 12.48 6.98 -3.81
C LEU A 359 13.29 7.59 -4.95
N GLY A 360 13.19 7.04 -6.16
CA GLY A 360 13.89 7.54 -7.35
C GLY A 360 13.41 8.91 -7.83
N PRO A 361 13.90 9.41 -8.98
CA PRO A 361 13.71 10.80 -9.43
C PRO A 361 12.24 11.26 -9.47
N ASN A 362 11.32 10.44 -9.91
CA ASN A 362 9.88 10.73 -9.97
C ASN A 362 9.09 10.18 -8.78
N GLY A 363 9.74 9.53 -7.84
CA GLY A 363 9.13 8.87 -6.71
C GLY A 363 8.72 9.80 -5.57
N ALA A 364 8.66 9.24 -4.36
CA ALA A 364 8.40 9.97 -3.14
C ALA A 364 9.55 10.93 -2.81
N GLN A 365 9.20 12.13 -2.35
CA GLN A 365 10.19 13.13 -1.94
C GLN A 365 10.69 12.91 -0.51
N TYR A 366 9.96 12.14 0.29
CA TYR A 366 10.28 11.84 1.68
C TYR A 366 10.34 10.34 1.91
N ASN A 367 11.24 9.92 2.80
CA ASN A 367 11.33 8.54 3.24
C ASN A 367 10.96 8.46 4.73
N ALA A 368 9.86 7.77 5.05
CA ALA A 368 9.31 7.61 6.39
C ALA A 368 9.50 6.16 6.90
N PRO A 369 10.75 5.71 7.15
CA PRO A 369 11.02 4.34 7.55
C PRO A 369 10.38 4.00 8.90
N GLN A 370 9.77 2.81 8.98
CA GLN A 370 9.09 2.29 10.17
C GLN A 370 10.12 1.82 11.23
N MET A 371 10.67 2.76 11.97
CA MET A 371 11.75 2.53 12.94
C MET A 371 11.24 1.98 14.28
N TYR A 372 10.50 0.87 14.24
CA TYR A 372 9.86 0.24 15.38
C TYR A 372 10.89 -0.55 16.22
N TRP A 373 11.68 0.17 17.02
CA TRP A 373 12.85 -0.37 17.73
C TRP A 373 12.56 -1.56 18.62
N LYS A 374 11.38 -1.58 19.27
CA LYS A 374 11.01 -2.69 20.15
C LYS A 374 10.64 -3.94 19.37
N ASP A 375 9.89 -3.81 18.26
CA ASP A 375 9.51 -4.94 17.42
C ASP A 375 10.72 -5.51 16.67
N ILE A 376 11.64 -4.65 16.26
CA ILE A 376 12.94 -5.05 15.69
C ILE A 376 13.83 -5.72 16.74
N GLY A 377 13.59 -5.48 18.03
CA GLY A 377 14.39 -6.02 19.13
C GLY A 377 15.71 -5.29 19.33
N THR A 378 15.74 -3.98 19.14
CA THR A 378 16.93 -3.14 19.25
C THR A 378 16.69 -1.90 20.13
N SER A 379 17.73 -1.06 20.32
CA SER A 379 17.59 0.24 20.98
C SER A 379 17.21 1.34 19.98
N VAL A 380 16.73 2.47 20.50
CA VAL A 380 16.47 3.67 19.71
C VAL A 380 17.74 4.11 18.97
N ASP A 381 18.87 4.20 19.65
CA ASP A 381 20.17 4.59 19.05
C ASP A 381 20.56 3.67 17.88
N THR A 382 20.37 2.36 18.06
CA THR A 382 20.73 1.38 17.03
C THR A 382 19.79 1.44 15.83
N VAL A 383 18.47 1.64 16.04
CA VAL A 383 17.54 1.75 14.91
C VAL A 383 17.82 3.02 14.09
N TYR A 384 18.17 4.14 14.75
CA TYR A 384 18.60 5.34 14.04
C TYR A 384 19.85 5.11 13.20
N ALA A 385 20.93 4.61 13.83
CA ALA A 385 22.19 4.37 13.15
C ALA A 385 22.03 3.49 11.90
N ASN A 386 21.36 2.34 12.03
CA ASN A 386 21.21 1.38 10.94
C ASN A 386 20.27 1.87 9.85
N THR A 387 19.18 2.57 10.23
CA THR A 387 18.24 3.16 9.25
C THR A 387 18.94 4.21 8.40
N TYR A 388 19.66 5.12 9.02
CA TYR A 388 20.36 6.19 8.30
C TYR A 388 21.47 5.66 7.40
N ILE A 389 22.23 4.64 7.82
CA ILE A 389 23.21 3.98 6.95
C ILE A 389 22.54 3.44 5.69
N GLY A 390 21.49 2.64 5.85
CA GLY A 390 20.85 1.93 4.74
C GLY A 390 20.11 2.84 3.75
N ASN A 391 19.53 3.93 4.24
CA ASN A 391 18.62 4.78 3.45
C ASN A 391 19.29 6.04 2.86
N ARG A 392 20.45 6.42 3.36
CA ARG A 392 21.18 7.65 2.93
C ARG A 392 21.40 7.72 1.41
N ILE A 393 21.65 6.57 0.79
CA ILE A 393 21.96 6.49 -0.64
C ILE A 393 20.82 6.93 -1.56
N TYR A 394 19.57 6.90 -1.10
CA TYR A 394 18.44 7.34 -1.93
C TYR A 394 18.27 8.87 -1.95
N GLY A 395 19.06 9.61 -1.16
CA GLY A 395 19.11 11.08 -1.20
C GLY A 395 17.81 11.77 -0.77
N ARG A 396 16.90 11.08 -0.10
CA ARG A 396 15.64 11.66 0.39
C ARG A 396 15.74 12.06 1.85
N PRO A 397 15.14 13.18 2.27
CA PRO A 397 14.97 13.50 3.67
C PRO A 397 14.28 12.34 4.40
N LEU A 398 14.86 11.94 5.53
CA LEU A 398 14.26 10.93 6.41
C LEU A 398 13.25 11.62 7.34
N PHE A 399 12.06 11.04 7.39
CA PHE A 399 10.99 11.39 8.32
C PHE A 399 10.73 10.19 9.24
N PRO A 400 11.52 10.04 10.32
CA PRO A 400 11.49 8.87 11.18
C PRO A 400 10.08 8.54 11.70
N LEU A 401 9.64 7.29 11.51
CA LEU A 401 8.37 6.79 12.03
C LEU A 401 8.66 5.83 13.18
N GLY A 402 8.43 6.30 14.40
CA GLY A 402 8.60 5.54 15.64
C GLY A 402 7.34 4.83 16.08
N GLN A 403 7.43 4.08 17.21
CA GLN A 403 6.29 3.39 17.82
C GLN A 403 5.98 3.92 19.22
N THR A 404 4.68 3.93 19.56
CA THR A 404 4.18 4.26 20.90
C THR A 404 3.40 3.11 21.53
N TYR A 405 3.16 2.05 20.77
CA TYR A 405 2.40 0.86 21.13
C TYR A 405 3.30 -0.28 21.65
N GLY A 406 2.69 -1.43 21.96
CA GLY A 406 3.40 -2.65 22.31
C GLY A 406 4.14 -2.60 23.65
N GLY A 407 3.81 -1.63 24.51
CA GLY A 407 4.45 -1.47 25.82
C GLY A 407 5.91 -1.03 25.73
N VAL A 408 6.24 -0.13 24.82
CA VAL A 408 7.54 0.56 24.78
C VAL A 408 7.76 1.35 26.08
N LYS A 409 9.00 1.51 26.48
CA LYS A 409 9.31 2.42 27.59
C LYS A 409 9.01 3.84 27.15
N SER A 410 8.29 4.57 27.98
CA SER A 410 7.96 5.97 27.68
C SER A 410 9.21 6.86 27.50
N SER A 411 10.29 6.58 28.21
CA SER A 411 11.59 7.24 28.00
C SER A 411 12.16 7.04 26.59
N ASP A 412 11.88 5.90 25.96
CA ASP A 412 12.38 5.62 24.61
C ASP A 412 11.61 6.44 23.55
N VAL A 413 10.33 6.79 23.82
CA VAL A 413 9.56 7.70 22.97
C VAL A 413 10.20 9.10 22.97
N LEU A 414 10.57 9.61 24.15
CA LEU A 414 11.27 10.90 24.25
C LEU A 414 12.64 10.82 23.56
N ARG A 415 13.41 9.76 23.82
CA ARG A 415 14.71 9.52 23.20
C ARG A 415 14.61 9.51 21.67
N PHE A 416 13.60 8.85 21.12
CA PHE A 416 13.38 8.79 19.67
C PHE A 416 13.18 10.18 19.06
N ARG A 417 12.43 11.06 19.74
CA ARG A 417 12.18 12.45 19.33
C ARG A 417 13.46 13.29 19.37
N GLU A 418 14.25 13.12 20.43
CA GLU A 418 15.50 13.84 20.61
C GLU A 418 16.54 13.42 19.56
N GLU A 419 16.66 12.11 19.28
CA GLU A 419 17.54 11.62 18.21
C GLU A 419 17.11 12.12 16.82
N ALA A 420 15.81 12.23 16.54
CA ALA A 420 15.37 12.81 15.28
C ALA A 420 15.96 14.20 15.04
N VAL A 421 15.94 15.04 16.08
CA VAL A 421 16.53 16.39 16.04
C VAL A 421 18.06 16.33 15.86
N ASP A 422 18.74 15.50 16.62
CA ASP A 422 20.21 15.38 16.53
C ASP A 422 20.67 14.79 15.20
N TYR A 423 19.86 13.90 14.56
CA TYR A 423 20.10 13.43 13.18
C TYR A 423 19.69 14.43 12.10
N GLY A 424 19.18 15.61 12.47
CA GLY A 424 18.81 16.68 11.55
C GLY A 424 17.52 16.46 10.79
N ALA A 425 16.63 15.61 11.28
CA ALA A 425 15.29 15.47 10.70
C ALA A 425 14.46 16.73 10.99
N THR A 426 13.75 17.24 9.99
CA THR A 426 12.84 18.39 10.16
C THR A 426 11.52 18.01 10.81
N GLY A 427 11.22 16.71 10.84
CA GLY A 427 10.04 16.14 11.47
C GLY A 427 10.19 14.64 11.69
N TYR A 428 9.26 14.11 12.43
CA TYR A 428 9.14 12.70 12.79
C TYR A 428 7.69 12.38 13.14
N SER A 429 7.33 11.10 13.19
CA SER A 429 5.97 10.67 13.52
C SER A 429 5.95 9.39 14.34
N PHE A 430 4.74 9.04 14.82
CA PHE A 430 4.55 7.83 15.62
C PHE A 430 3.33 7.02 15.18
N TRP A 431 3.48 5.74 15.10
CA TRP A 431 2.44 4.73 15.02
C TRP A 431 2.10 4.27 16.44
N ASP A 432 0.88 4.27 16.94
CA ASP A 432 -0.27 4.93 16.34
C ASP A 432 -1.15 5.57 17.43
N TRP A 433 -2.13 6.37 17.04
CA TRP A 433 -3.01 7.11 17.96
C TRP A 433 -3.78 6.21 18.91
N GLN A 434 -4.37 5.12 18.40
CA GLN A 434 -5.30 4.28 19.14
C GLN A 434 -4.61 3.50 20.25
N GLU A 435 -3.36 3.14 20.05
CA GLU A 435 -2.59 2.27 20.94
C GLU A 435 -1.61 3.03 21.83
N THR A 436 -1.50 4.35 21.66
CA THR A 436 -0.63 5.20 22.48
C THR A 436 -1.17 5.31 23.91
N PRO A 437 -0.46 4.82 24.93
CA PRO A 437 -0.87 4.94 26.32
C PRO A 437 -0.69 6.37 26.84
N ALA A 438 -1.33 6.71 27.96
CA ALA A 438 -1.21 8.04 28.58
C ALA A 438 0.24 8.45 28.85
N SER A 439 1.10 7.51 29.24
CA SER A 439 2.53 7.76 29.41
C SER A 439 3.25 8.09 28.10
N GLY A 440 2.84 7.49 26.97
CA GLY A 440 3.33 7.83 25.64
C GLY A 440 2.93 9.26 25.26
N TRP A 441 1.65 9.61 25.40
CA TRP A 441 1.17 10.96 25.16
C TRP A 441 1.91 12.02 26.00
N SER A 442 2.22 11.72 27.27
CA SER A 442 3.03 12.61 28.11
C SER A 442 4.43 12.84 27.54
N GLN A 443 5.06 11.80 26.94
CA GLN A 443 6.36 11.95 26.33
C GLN A 443 6.31 12.66 24.97
N LEU A 444 5.23 12.52 24.21
CA LEU A 444 5.00 13.31 23.00
C LEU A 444 4.86 14.80 23.31
N ALA A 445 4.29 15.15 24.45
CA ALA A 445 4.14 16.53 24.93
C ALA A 445 5.41 17.09 25.62
N ALA A 446 6.36 16.24 26.00
CA ALA A 446 7.54 16.68 26.73
C ALA A 446 8.42 17.61 25.90
N PRO A 447 9.07 18.62 26.51
CA PRO A 447 10.05 19.45 25.80
C PRO A 447 11.23 18.61 25.34
N LEU A 448 11.78 18.93 24.17
CA LEU A 448 12.98 18.29 23.65
C LEU A 448 14.25 18.94 24.23
N ALA A 449 15.21 18.11 24.61
CA ALA A 449 16.54 18.53 24.95
C ALA A 449 17.52 17.96 23.91
N SER A 450 18.55 18.72 23.54
CA SER A 450 19.61 18.18 22.70
C SER A 450 20.40 17.10 23.45
N LEU A 451 20.58 15.96 22.81
CA LEU A 451 21.36 14.85 23.34
C LEU A 451 22.83 15.02 22.92
N SER A 452 23.59 15.83 23.65
CA SER A 452 25.00 16.09 23.35
C SER A 452 25.87 14.81 23.25
N SER A 453 25.35 13.66 23.66
CA SER A 453 25.96 12.33 23.54
C SER A 453 25.63 11.60 22.24
N VAL A 454 24.67 12.06 21.44
CA VAL A 454 24.34 11.46 20.16
C VAL A 454 25.30 11.98 19.09
N ILE A 455 26.01 11.06 18.48
CA ILE A 455 26.82 11.34 17.30
C ILE A 455 26.11 10.68 16.12
N PRO A 456 25.48 11.46 15.22
CA PRO A 456 24.78 10.89 14.06
C PRO A 456 25.71 10.03 13.22
N ASN A 457 25.26 8.84 12.87
CA ASN A 457 26.01 7.95 12.01
C ASN A 457 26.00 8.49 10.57
N THR A 458 27.17 8.81 10.04
CA THR A 458 27.37 9.35 8.68
C THR A 458 27.84 8.30 7.68
N SER A 459 27.92 7.02 8.06
CA SER A 459 28.34 5.93 7.20
C SER A 459 27.35 5.65 6.08
N TYR A 460 27.82 4.98 5.05
CA TYR A 460 27.07 4.46 3.90
C TYR A 460 27.05 2.94 3.92
N PRO A 461 26.11 2.27 3.22
CA PRO A 461 26.15 0.83 3.10
C PRO A 461 27.38 0.39 2.29
N GLU A 462 28.12 -0.57 2.80
CA GLU A 462 29.26 -1.14 2.07
C GLU A 462 28.76 -2.19 1.08
N LEU A 463 28.92 -1.95 -0.22
CA LEU A 463 28.61 -2.91 -1.27
C LEU A 463 29.87 -3.38 -1.98
N LYS A 464 29.92 -4.68 -2.20
CA LYS A 464 31.06 -5.33 -2.85
C LYS A 464 30.60 -6.56 -3.64
N LYS A 465 31.52 -7.17 -4.36
CA LYS A 465 31.23 -8.41 -5.12
C LYS A 465 30.50 -9.44 -4.25
N GLY A 466 29.36 -9.89 -4.73
CA GLY A 466 28.42 -10.78 -4.04
C GLY A 466 27.25 -10.08 -3.34
N SER A 467 27.28 -8.76 -3.16
CA SER A 467 26.12 -8.00 -2.70
C SER A 467 24.96 -8.09 -3.70
N LYS A 468 23.72 -8.03 -3.22
CA LYS A 468 22.50 -8.18 -4.04
C LYS A 468 21.41 -7.20 -3.58
N GLY A 469 20.45 -6.96 -4.48
CA GLY A 469 19.20 -6.27 -4.19
C GLY A 469 19.19 -4.82 -4.59
N ASP A 470 18.21 -4.07 -4.09
CA ASP A 470 17.88 -2.72 -4.52
C ASP A 470 19.03 -1.71 -4.33
N GLN A 471 19.79 -1.81 -3.24
CA GLN A 471 20.97 -0.97 -3.05
C GLN A 471 22.04 -1.19 -4.14
N VAL A 472 22.15 -2.42 -4.68
CA VAL A 472 23.02 -2.71 -5.81
C VAL A 472 22.46 -2.17 -7.10
N LEU A 473 21.14 -2.30 -7.32
CA LEU A 473 20.46 -1.66 -8.46
C LEU A 473 20.75 -0.16 -8.47
N TRP A 474 20.52 0.51 -7.32
CA TRP A 474 20.76 1.94 -7.19
C TRP A 474 22.20 2.36 -7.47
N LEU A 475 23.17 1.56 -6.98
CA LEU A 475 24.58 1.75 -7.31
C LEU A 475 24.82 1.62 -8.82
N GLN A 476 24.26 0.59 -9.44
CA GLN A 476 24.45 0.31 -10.88
C GLN A 476 23.80 1.38 -11.75
N GLU A 477 22.65 1.91 -11.37
CA GLU A 477 21.99 3.01 -12.07
C GLU A 477 22.86 4.28 -12.08
N HIS A 478 23.48 4.63 -10.95
CA HIS A 478 24.42 5.76 -10.88
C HIS A 478 25.71 5.49 -11.64
N LEU A 479 26.25 4.28 -11.51
CA LEU A 479 27.51 3.89 -12.18
C LEU A 479 27.35 3.85 -13.70
N ALA A 480 26.17 3.47 -14.22
CA ALA A 480 25.86 3.44 -15.65
C ALA A 480 25.87 4.84 -16.29
N THR A 481 25.64 5.90 -15.53
CA THR A 481 25.80 7.29 -16.01
C THR A 481 27.25 7.59 -16.36
N ALA A 482 28.20 7.12 -15.57
CA ALA A 482 29.63 7.30 -15.82
C ALA A 482 30.19 6.25 -16.78
N ILE A 483 29.66 5.03 -16.73
CA ILE A 483 30.13 3.87 -17.49
C ILE A 483 28.92 3.21 -18.19
N PRO A 484 28.58 3.64 -19.43
CA PRO A 484 27.37 3.18 -20.13
C PRO A 484 27.31 1.65 -20.40
N SER A 485 28.42 0.94 -20.26
CA SER A 485 28.44 -0.54 -20.34
C SER A 485 28.07 -1.23 -19.04
N GLN A 486 27.78 -0.48 -17.96
CA GLN A 486 27.27 -1.06 -16.71
C GLN A 486 25.83 -1.53 -16.89
N GLU A 487 25.61 -2.81 -16.69
CA GLU A 487 24.28 -3.40 -16.64
C GLU A 487 23.65 -3.22 -15.25
N VAL A 488 22.35 -2.90 -15.23
CA VAL A 488 21.56 -2.78 -13.99
C VAL A 488 20.90 -4.14 -13.76
N THR A 489 21.42 -4.93 -12.84
CA THR A 489 21.02 -6.34 -12.64
C THR A 489 20.66 -6.67 -11.18
N GLY A 490 20.92 -5.76 -10.24
CA GLY A 490 20.77 -6.03 -8.80
C GLY A 490 21.80 -7.01 -8.21
N LEU A 491 22.74 -7.53 -9.02
CA LEU A 491 23.83 -8.38 -8.57
C LEU A 491 25.18 -7.66 -8.74
N PHE A 492 25.89 -7.46 -7.66
CA PHE A 492 27.26 -6.94 -7.72
C PHE A 492 28.22 -8.04 -8.18
N ALA A 493 28.28 -8.26 -9.50
CA ALA A 493 29.10 -9.26 -10.15
C ALA A 493 30.52 -8.72 -10.46
N SER A 494 31.33 -9.52 -11.18
CA SER A 494 32.70 -9.12 -11.55
C SER A 494 32.72 -7.91 -12.48
N GLN A 495 31.74 -7.74 -13.37
CA GLN A 495 31.60 -6.57 -14.23
C GLN A 495 31.40 -5.31 -13.40
N THR A 496 30.42 -5.31 -12.45
CA THR A 496 30.19 -4.19 -11.56
C THR A 496 31.42 -3.83 -10.75
N GLN A 497 32.18 -4.83 -10.27
CA GLN A 497 33.43 -4.61 -9.56
C GLN A 497 34.48 -3.93 -10.45
N ALA A 498 34.69 -4.41 -11.67
CA ALA A 498 35.67 -3.84 -12.59
C ALA A 498 35.28 -2.41 -13.01
N ASN A 499 33.99 -2.17 -13.27
CA ASN A 499 33.47 -0.84 -13.60
C ASN A 499 33.62 0.11 -12.42
N LEU A 500 33.33 -0.34 -11.18
CA LEU A 500 33.52 0.47 -10.00
C LEU A 500 34.99 0.83 -9.76
N GLN A 501 35.92 -0.11 -9.99
CA GLN A 501 37.37 0.17 -9.95
C GLN A 501 37.78 1.21 -10.97
N SER A 502 37.26 1.14 -12.19
CA SER A 502 37.50 2.13 -13.24
C SER A 502 36.94 3.52 -12.86
N PHE A 503 35.74 3.53 -12.28
CA PHE A 503 35.13 4.75 -11.74
C PHE A 503 35.97 5.36 -10.62
N GLN A 504 36.40 4.56 -9.66
CA GLN A 504 37.26 4.98 -8.54
C GLN A 504 38.58 5.58 -9.06
N ALA A 505 39.23 4.91 -10.02
CA ALA A 505 40.46 5.41 -10.63
C ALA A 505 40.26 6.78 -11.30
N SER A 506 39.20 6.97 -12.07
CA SER A 506 38.89 8.22 -12.76
C SER A 506 38.53 9.40 -11.83
N HIS A 507 38.11 9.08 -10.60
CA HIS A 507 37.78 10.07 -9.56
C HIS A 507 38.85 10.22 -8.48
N ALA A 508 40.06 9.68 -8.70
CA ALA A 508 41.15 9.70 -7.74
C ALA A 508 40.81 9.09 -6.36
N LEU A 509 39.92 8.13 -6.34
CA LEU A 509 39.54 7.36 -5.14
C LEU A 509 40.40 6.10 -4.99
N PRO A 510 40.50 5.51 -3.80
CA PRO A 510 41.12 4.20 -3.61
C PRO A 510 40.45 3.15 -4.49
N VAL A 511 41.23 2.44 -5.33
CA VAL A 511 40.74 1.47 -6.32
C VAL A 511 40.52 0.11 -5.64
N THR A 512 39.49 0.02 -4.81
CA THR A 512 39.18 -1.15 -3.99
C THR A 512 38.16 -2.08 -4.67
N GLY A 513 37.30 -1.56 -5.54
CA GLY A 513 36.14 -2.26 -6.05
C GLY A 513 35.05 -2.49 -4.99
N VAL A 514 35.08 -1.69 -3.92
CA VAL A 514 34.08 -1.66 -2.85
C VAL A 514 33.45 -0.27 -2.83
N ALA A 515 32.13 -0.20 -2.75
CA ALA A 515 31.42 1.06 -2.59
C ALA A 515 31.45 1.46 -1.11
N ASP A 516 32.47 2.20 -0.73
CA ASP A 516 32.61 2.86 0.56
C ASP A 516 31.98 4.27 0.57
N ALA A 517 32.08 4.99 1.67
CA ALA A 517 31.46 6.31 1.80
C ALA A 517 31.94 7.31 0.74
N ALA A 518 33.25 7.34 0.42
CA ALA A 518 33.80 8.25 -0.57
C ALA A 518 33.34 7.88 -1.99
N THR A 519 33.27 6.61 -2.30
CA THR A 519 32.75 6.09 -3.56
C THR A 519 31.25 6.44 -3.72
N TRP A 520 30.44 6.25 -2.66
CA TRP A 520 29.03 6.62 -2.68
C TRP A 520 28.83 8.13 -2.90
N GLN A 521 29.59 8.98 -2.22
CA GLN A 521 29.50 10.42 -2.40
C GLN A 521 29.79 10.84 -3.85
N ALA A 522 30.77 10.22 -4.49
CA ALA A 522 31.08 10.48 -5.89
C ALA A 522 29.99 9.95 -6.84
N LEU A 523 29.44 8.76 -6.59
CA LEU A 523 28.35 8.20 -7.39
C LEU A 523 27.07 9.03 -7.29
N LEU A 524 26.67 9.41 -6.08
CA LEU A 524 25.45 10.18 -5.83
C LEU A 524 25.51 11.64 -6.36
N ALA A 525 26.69 12.12 -6.77
CA ALA A 525 26.82 13.37 -7.51
C ALA A 525 26.33 13.25 -8.98
N LEU A 526 26.18 12.03 -9.48
CA LEU A 526 25.62 11.73 -10.80
C LEU A 526 24.11 11.51 -10.68
N ALA A 527 23.34 11.80 -11.73
CA ALA A 527 21.97 11.34 -11.82
C ALA A 527 21.94 9.85 -12.16
N PRO A 528 21.03 9.05 -11.60
CA PRO A 528 20.87 7.65 -12.00
C PRO A 528 20.32 7.58 -13.44
N VAL A 529 20.70 6.56 -14.20
CA VAL A 529 20.04 6.29 -15.49
C VAL A 529 18.61 5.84 -15.24
N PRO A 530 17.64 6.26 -16.07
CA PRO A 530 16.28 5.76 -15.96
C PRO A 530 16.23 4.28 -16.38
N VAL A 531 15.55 3.47 -15.58
CA VAL A 531 15.26 2.06 -15.90
C VAL A 531 13.77 1.93 -16.23
N ASP A 532 13.45 1.32 -17.36
CA ASP A 532 12.07 0.97 -17.71
C ASP A 532 11.75 -0.44 -17.18
N TRP A 533 11.24 -0.48 -15.97
CA TRP A 533 10.83 -1.73 -15.32
C TRP A 533 9.59 -2.36 -15.97
N THR A 534 8.72 -1.55 -16.60
CA THR A 534 7.50 -2.03 -17.28
C THR A 534 7.79 -2.66 -18.64
N GLY A 535 8.89 -2.26 -19.26
CA GLY A 535 9.37 -2.80 -20.55
C GLY A 535 10.25 -4.05 -20.44
N GLY A 536 10.36 -4.66 -19.27
CA GLY A 536 11.18 -5.86 -19.03
C GLY A 536 12.54 -5.54 -18.43
N GLY A 537 12.62 -4.57 -17.54
CA GLY A 537 13.79 -4.34 -16.68
C GLY A 537 14.19 -5.61 -15.93
N PRO A 538 15.40 -5.67 -15.36
CA PRO A 538 15.87 -6.85 -14.66
C PRO A 538 14.98 -7.12 -13.45
N GLU A 539 14.06 -8.07 -13.59
CA GLU A 539 13.34 -8.62 -12.44
C GLU A 539 14.35 -9.46 -11.64
N GLY A 540 14.59 -9.03 -10.41
CA GLY A 540 15.57 -9.63 -9.52
C GLY A 540 15.20 -11.03 -9.01
#